data_aba28fc4c5975be6c7d1d36c02c494f8
#
_entry.id   aba28fc4c5975be6c7d1d36c02c494f8
#
_cell.length_a   1.000
_cell.length_b   1.000
_cell.length_c   1.000
_cell.angle_alpha   90.00
_cell.angle_beta   90.00
_cell.angle_gamma   90.00
#
_symmetry.space_group_name_H-M   'P 1'
#
loop_
_entity.id
_entity.type
_entity.pdbx_description
1 polymer ?
#
loop_
_entity_poly.entity_id
_entity_poly.type
_entity_poly.pdbx_seq_one_letter_code
_entity_poly.pdbx_strand_id
1 'polypeptide(L)'
;MARRAHMDCYALGDSSQFSKTVSEYDVYGFAGIVGDMYGVHLDEEYAKGTQFGKRIAQGALSVGFLATVMGHMAAKAPSPGAVSYRYDVTFKAPVFLGDTVTARLVLAEKEEDRNTCIFDASVTNQDGVLVAQGKTYLKVL
;
A
#
# COMPACT_ATOMS: atom_id res chain seq x y z
N MET A 1 10.06 23.13 21.14
CA MET A 1 8.93 22.73 21.99
C MET A 1 7.56 22.72 21.30
N ALA A 2 7.47 22.99 20.03
CA ALA A 2 6.18 23.20 19.34
C ALA A 2 5.59 21.98 18.60
N ARG A 3 6.15 20.78 18.71
CA ARG A 3 5.79 19.66 17.81
C ARG A 3 4.91 18.55 18.37
N ARG A 4 4.44 18.67 19.60
CA ARG A 4 3.46 17.72 20.14
C ARG A 4 2.05 17.91 19.57
N ALA A 5 1.75 19.13 19.12
CA ALA A 5 0.40 19.49 18.66
C ALA A 5 -0.08 18.71 17.43
N HIS A 6 0.84 18.27 16.58
CA HIS A 6 0.46 17.60 15.33
C HIS A 6 0.10 16.12 15.49
N MET A 7 0.57 15.48 16.56
CA MET A 7 0.18 14.09 16.87
C MET A 7 -1.28 13.99 17.33
N ASP A 8 -1.87 15.08 17.80
CA ASP A 8 -3.25 15.12 18.29
C ASP A 8 -4.29 14.98 17.17
N CYS A 9 -3.90 15.19 15.91
CA CYS A 9 -4.80 14.96 14.78
C CYS A 9 -4.96 13.47 14.44
N TYR A 10 -4.23 12.59 15.11
CA TYR A 10 -4.30 11.15 14.93
C TYR A 10 -4.83 10.47 16.17
N ALA A 11 -5.87 9.65 16.02
CA ALA A 11 -6.45 8.84 17.07
C ALA A 11 -6.29 7.35 16.77
N LEU A 12 -5.99 6.55 17.78
CA LEU A 12 -5.97 5.08 17.63
C LEU A 12 -7.29 4.60 17.04
N GLY A 13 -7.22 3.73 16.04
CA GLY A 13 -8.38 3.25 15.31
C GLY A 13 -8.76 4.09 14.08
N ASP A 14 -8.14 5.27 13.89
CA ASP A 14 -8.30 6.02 12.64
C ASP A 14 -8.00 5.11 11.46
N SER A 15 -8.86 5.11 10.45
CA SER A 15 -8.71 4.25 9.28
C SER A 15 -8.98 5.01 7.99
N SER A 16 -8.41 4.50 6.92
CA SER A 16 -8.70 4.93 5.56
C SER A 16 -8.49 3.75 4.62
N GLN A 17 -9.10 3.81 3.46
CA GLN A 17 -8.96 2.77 2.45
C GLN A 17 -9.10 3.35 1.05
N PHE A 18 -8.60 2.57 0.08
CA PHE A 18 -8.67 2.85 -1.33
C PHE A 18 -8.89 1.55 -2.08
N SER A 19 -9.84 1.53 -2.98
CA SER A 19 -10.13 0.36 -3.81
C SER A 19 -9.91 0.68 -5.29
N LYS A 20 -9.34 -0.29 -6.00
CA LYS A 20 -9.07 -0.16 -7.43
C LYS A 20 -9.13 -1.52 -8.12
N THR A 21 -9.74 -1.56 -9.30
CA THR A 21 -9.59 -2.68 -10.21
C THR A 21 -8.25 -2.55 -10.93
N VAL A 22 -7.40 -3.56 -10.77
CA VAL A 22 -6.06 -3.59 -11.38
C VAL A 22 -6.18 -3.89 -12.85
N SER A 23 -5.84 -2.94 -13.69
CA SER A 23 -5.91 -3.04 -15.14
C SER A 23 -4.55 -3.40 -15.75
N GLU A 24 -4.59 -3.81 -17.01
CA GLU A 24 -3.39 -3.97 -17.83
C GLU A 24 -2.60 -2.66 -17.92
N TYR A 25 -3.29 -1.52 -18.02
CA TYR A 25 -2.68 -0.19 -17.97
C TYR A 25 -1.85 0.01 -16.69
N ASP A 26 -2.39 -0.38 -15.54
CA ASP A 26 -1.70 -0.23 -14.25
C ASP A 26 -0.41 -1.05 -14.21
N VAL A 27 -0.48 -2.29 -14.63
CA VAL A 27 0.66 -3.22 -14.61
C VAL A 27 1.74 -2.77 -15.60
N TYR A 28 1.36 -2.40 -16.81
CA TYR A 28 2.31 -1.96 -17.85
C TYR A 28 2.85 -0.57 -17.56
N GLY A 29 2.00 0.33 -17.03
CA GLY A 29 2.42 1.66 -16.61
C GLY A 29 3.46 1.58 -15.48
N PHE A 30 3.21 0.74 -14.48
CA PHE A 30 4.16 0.52 -13.39
C PHE A 30 5.48 -0.06 -13.90
N ALA A 31 5.42 -1.05 -14.78
CA ALA A 31 6.62 -1.62 -15.43
C ALA A 31 7.45 -0.54 -16.13
N GLY A 32 6.79 0.35 -16.86
CA GLY A 32 7.45 1.46 -17.56
C GLY A 32 8.06 2.49 -16.61
N ILE A 33 7.39 2.79 -15.49
CA ILE A 33 7.88 3.76 -14.50
C ILE A 33 9.13 3.26 -13.78
N VAL A 34 9.14 2.00 -13.35
CA VAL A 34 10.21 1.45 -12.50
C VAL A 34 11.23 0.60 -13.25
N GLY A 35 10.94 0.23 -14.50
CA GLY A 35 11.82 -0.60 -15.32
C GLY A 35 11.69 -2.10 -15.07
N ASP A 36 10.66 -2.56 -14.35
CA ASP A 36 10.41 -3.97 -14.10
C ASP A 36 9.68 -4.62 -15.28
N MET A 37 10.43 -5.19 -16.20
CA MET A 37 9.93 -5.84 -17.41
C MET A 37 9.84 -7.36 -17.27
N TYR A 38 9.74 -7.88 -16.05
CA TYR A 38 9.70 -9.31 -15.83
C TYR A 38 8.46 -9.95 -16.49
N GLY A 39 8.69 -11.05 -17.22
CA GLY A 39 7.67 -11.69 -18.06
C GLY A 39 6.41 -12.14 -17.35
N VAL A 40 6.50 -12.46 -16.05
CA VAL A 40 5.32 -12.88 -15.25
C VAL A 40 4.25 -11.78 -15.17
N HIS A 41 4.64 -10.52 -15.37
CA HIS A 41 3.72 -9.38 -15.36
C HIS A 41 3.26 -8.97 -16.76
N LEU A 42 4.11 -9.15 -17.77
CA LEU A 42 3.92 -8.55 -19.10
C LEU A 42 3.66 -9.54 -20.22
N ASP A 43 4.11 -10.79 -20.07
CA ASP A 43 4.08 -11.80 -21.13
C ASP A 43 3.12 -12.93 -20.75
N GLU A 44 1.97 -12.96 -21.44
CA GLU A 44 0.93 -13.96 -21.18
C GLU A 44 1.44 -15.39 -21.43
N GLU A 45 2.22 -15.61 -22.50
CA GLU A 45 2.74 -16.94 -22.81
C GLU A 45 3.77 -17.39 -21.77
N TYR A 46 4.61 -16.47 -21.29
CA TYR A 46 5.52 -16.74 -20.18
C TYR A 46 4.73 -17.09 -18.90
N ALA A 47 3.72 -16.28 -18.58
CA ALA A 47 2.94 -16.44 -17.36
C ALA A 47 2.16 -17.77 -17.32
N LYS A 48 1.68 -18.26 -18.45
CA LYS A 48 1.03 -19.57 -18.55
C LYS A 48 1.93 -20.72 -18.11
N GLY A 49 3.24 -20.61 -18.28
CA GLY A 49 4.21 -21.59 -17.85
C GLY A 49 4.57 -21.54 -16.37
N THR A 50 4.08 -20.55 -15.64
CA THR A 50 4.31 -20.40 -14.20
C THR A 50 3.21 -21.06 -13.38
N GLN A 51 3.47 -21.22 -12.07
CA GLN A 51 2.45 -21.71 -11.13
C GLN A 51 1.19 -20.85 -11.08
N PHE A 52 1.26 -19.59 -11.53
CA PHE A 52 0.12 -18.66 -11.54
C PHE A 52 -0.83 -18.87 -12.73
N GLY A 53 -0.33 -19.45 -13.84
CA GLY A 53 -1.11 -19.76 -15.03
C GLY A 53 -1.54 -18.57 -15.88
N LYS A 54 -1.36 -17.36 -15.39
CA LYS A 54 -1.66 -16.09 -16.07
C LYS A 54 -0.86 -14.95 -15.46
N ARG A 55 -0.86 -13.79 -16.13
CA ARG A 55 -0.10 -12.63 -15.65
C ARG A 55 -0.59 -12.18 -14.27
N ILE A 56 0.35 -11.81 -13.42
CA ILE A 56 0.11 -11.23 -12.10
C ILE A 56 0.65 -9.80 -12.03
N ALA A 57 0.03 -8.97 -11.20
CA ALA A 57 0.52 -7.63 -10.92
C ALA A 57 1.80 -7.68 -10.08
N GLN A 58 2.62 -6.65 -10.20
CA GLN A 58 3.79 -6.47 -9.34
C GLN A 58 3.34 -6.34 -7.88
N GLY A 59 4.03 -7.03 -6.97
CA GLY A 59 3.77 -6.88 -5.54
C GLY A 59 3.96 -5.43 -5.08
N ALA A 60 4.97 -4.75 -5.62
CA ALA A 60 5.24 -3.34 -5.32
C ALA A 60 4.08 -2.40 -5.72
N LEU A 61 3.23 -2.80 -6.68
CA LEU A 61 2.03 -2.03 -7.01
C LEU A 61 1.04 -2.00 -5.84
N SER A 62 0.89 -3.10 -5.10
CA SER A 62 0.09 -3.15 -3.87
C SER A 62 0.65 -2.24 -2.78
N VAL A 63 1.97 -2.16 -2.66
CA VAL A 63 2.64 -1.19 -1.76
C VAL A 63 2.31 0.24 -2.20
N GLY A 64 2.27 0.50 -3.50
CA GLY A 64 1.83 1.78 -4.07
C GLY A 64 0.40 2.14 -3.67
N PHE A 65 -0.53 1.19 -3.66
CA PHE A 65 -1.89 1.42 -3.18
C PHE A 65 -1.94 1.73 -1.68
N LEU A 66 -1.11 1.07 -0.88
CA LEU A 66 -0.94 1.43 0.53
C LEU A 66 -0.34 2.84 0.68
N ALA A 67 0.58 3.21 -0.20
CA ALA A 67 1.15 4.57 -0.21
C ALA A 67 0.08 5.64 -0.50
N THR A 68 -0.90 5.34 -1.34
CA THR A 68 -2.07 6.21 -1.57
C THR A 68 -2.82 6.46 -0.26
N VAL A 69 -3.08 5.40 0.50
CA VAL A 69 -3.79 5.51 1.79
C VAL A 69 -2.93 6.21 2.84
N MET A 70 -1.60 5.98 2.82
CA MET A 70 -0.67 6.75 3.67
C MET A 70 -0.74 8.25 3.35
N GLY A 71 -0.91 8.61 2.08
CA GLY A 71 -1.12 9.99 1.67
C GLY A 71 -2.40 10.60 2.26
N HIS A 72 -3.49 9.82 2.33
CA HIS A 72 -4.71 10.25 3.01
C HIS A 72 -4.46 10.55 4.49
N MET A 73 -3.67 9.69 5.15
CA MET A 73 -3.33 9.89 6.56
C MET A 73 -2.37 11.06 6.74
N ALA A 74 -1.37 11.20 5.88
CA ALA A 74 -0.42 12.31 5.95
C ALA A 74 -1.11 13.67 5.81
N ALA A 75 -2.13 13.75 4.95
CA ALA A 75 -2.88 14.98 4.70
C ALA A 75 -3.68 15.47 5.92
N LYS A 76 -3.84 14.67 6.97
CA LYS A 76 -4.47 15.09 8.22
C LYS A 76 -3.57 16.03 9.04
N ALA A 77 -2.25 15.92 8.88
CA ALA A 77 -1.32 16.75 9.62
C ALA A 77 -1.23 18.17 9.03
N PRO A 78 -1.36 19.22 9.87
CA PRO A 78 -1.11 20.58 9.40
C PRO A 78 0.38 20.75 9.03
N SER A 79 0.70 21.86 8.36
CA SER A 79 2.09 22.19 8.03
C SER A 79 3.00 22.13 9.27
N PRO A 80 4.19 21.54 9.19
CA PRO A 80 4.90 21.10 7.99
C PRO A 80 4.48 19.72 7.44
N GLY A 81 3.50 19.05 8.04
CA GLY A 81 2.89 17.85 7.49
C GLY A 81 3.43 16.55 8.08
N ALA A 82 3.32 15.48 7.29
CA ALA A 82 3.80 14.16 7.66
C ALA A 82 4.31 13.42 6.41
N VAL A 83 5.22 12.48 6.60
CA VAL A 83 5.80 11.67 5.52
C VAL A 83 5.85 10.21 5.91
N SER A 84 5.52 9.32 4.98
CA SER A 84 5.76 7.89 5.17
C SER A 84 7.25 7.61 4.94
N TYR A 85 7.82 6.74 5.78
CA TYR A 85 9.25 6.44 5.70
C TYR A 85 9.58 4.95 5.75
N ARG A 86 8.58 4.11 6.04
CA ARG A 86 8.80 2.67 6.12
C ARG A 86 7.53 1.91 5.77
N TYR A 87 7.72 0.89 4.95
CA TYR A 87 6.72 -0.11 4.62
C TYR A 87 7.31 -1.49 4.94
N ASP A 88 6.69 -2.20 5.87
CA ASP A 88 7.09 -3.55 6.24
C ASP A 88 5.92 -4.47 5.87
N VAL A 89 5.95 -4.96 4.63
CA VAL A 89 4.82 -5.62 3.98
C VAL A 89 5.25 -6.97 3.43
N THR A 90 4.44 -8.00 3.69
CA THR A 90 4.61 -9.34 3.12
C THR A 90 3.48 -9.62 2.14
N PHE A 91 3.83 -10.13 0.96
CA PHE A 91 2.85 -10.58 -0.03
C PHE A 91 2.39 -11.99 0.30
N LYS A 92 1.08 -12.20 0.37
CA LYS A 92 0.44 -13.45 0.79
C LYS A 92 -0.18 -14.23 -0.36
N ALA A 93 -0.63 -13.53 -1.40
CA ALA A 93 -1.27 -14.14 -2.55
C ALA A 93 -1.06 -13.25 -3.79
N PRO A 94 -1.12 -13.82 -5.00
CA PRO A 94 -1.00 -13.04 -6.23
C PRO A 94 -2.21 -12.14 -6.45
N VAL A 95 -1.98 -11.01 -7.10
CA VAL A 95 -3.04 -10.16 -7.66
C VAL A 95 -3.04 -10.36 -9.16
N PHE A 96 -4.16 -10.81 -9.70
CA PHE A 96 -4.33 -10.97 -11.14
C PHE A 96 -4.86 -9.69 -11.78
N LEU A 97 -4.52 -9.48 -13.06
CA LEU A 97 -5.13 -8.40 -13.83
C LEU A 97 -6.65 -8.62 -13.86
N GLY A 98 -7.42 -7.57 -13.55
CA GLY A 98 -8.87 -7.66 -13.41
C GLY A 98 -9.35 -7.81 -11.95
N ASP A 99 -8.47 -8.17 -11.01
CA ASP A 99 -8.82 -8.18 -9.60
C ASP A 99 -9.10 -6.76 -9.11
N THR A 100 -10.07 -6.63 -8.21
CA THR A 100 -10.32 -5.38 -7.49
C THR A 100 -9.76 -5.51 -6.08
N VAL A 101 -8.76 -4.71 -5.78
CA VAL A 101 -8.09 -4.73 -4.48
C VAL A 101 -8.50 -3.54 -3.63
N THR A 102 -8.53 -3.75 -2.32
CA THR A 102 -8.76 -2.71 -1.32
C THR A 102 -7.56 -2.64 -0.40
N ALA A 103 -6.86 -1.52 -0.45
CA ALA A 103 -5.77 -1.19 0.47
C ALA A 103 -6.35 -0.44 1.66
N ARG A 104 -6.08 -0.93 2.87
CA ARG A 104 -6.62 -0.36 4.11
C ARG A 104 -5.54 -0.18 5.15
N LEU A 105 -5.61 0.96 5.86
CA LEU A 105 -4.78 1.28 7.01
C LEU A 105 -5.66 1.52 8.23
N VAL A 106 -5.22 1.02 9.38
CA VAL A 106 -5.81 1.31 10.69
C VAL A 106 -4.69 1.74 11.61
N LEU A 107 -4.81 2.90 12.24
CA LEU A 107 -3.82 3.39 13.20
C LEU A 107 -3.83 2.49 14.44
N ALA A 108 -2.75 1.74 14.62
CA ALA A 108 -2.62 0.76 15.69
C ALA A 108 -1.79 1.28 16.86
N GLU A 109 -0.83 2.19 16.60
CA GLU A 109 0.13 2.60 17.60
C GLU A 109 0.64 4.02 17.33
N LYS A 110 0.86 4.78 18.41
CA LYS A 110 1.45 6.12 18.36
C LYS A 110 2.69 6.15 19.25
N GLU A 111 3.83 6.44 18.65
CA GLU A 111 5.07 6.68 19.36
C GLU A 111 5.29 8.19 19.52
N GLU A 112 4.75 8.75 20.59
CA GLU A 112 4.76 10.20 20.83
C GLU A 112 6.19 10.79 20.89
N ASP A 113 7.13 10.06 21.50
CA ASP A 113 8.52 10.50 21.61
C ASP A 113 9.24 10.58 20.27
N ARG A 114 8.74 9.83 19.29
CA ARG A 114 9.30 9.77 17.94
C ARG A 114 8.47 10.48 16.90
N ASN A 115 7.34 11.06 17.29
CA ASN A 115 6.35 11.63 16.37
C ASN A 115 5.99 10.65 15.23
N THR A 116 5.75 9.40 15.59
CA THR A 116 5.50 8.33 14.63
C THR A 116 4.15 7.69 14.86
N CYS A 117 3.39 7.55 13.80
CA CYS A 117 2.16 6.76 13.74
C CYS A 117 2.45 5.45 13.01
N ILE A 118 2.02 4.32 13.60
CA ILE A 118 2.20 2.98 13.04
C ILE A 118 0.83 2.42 12.71
N PHE A 119 0.64 2.05 11.45
CA PHE A 119 -0.62 1.54 10.94
C PHE A 119 -0.52 0.05 10.66
N ASP A 120 -1.56 -0.70 11.03
CA ASP A 120 -1.80 -2.02 10.46
C ASP A 120 -2.27 -1.85 9.02
N ALA A 121 -1.61 -2.54 8.11
CA ALA A 121 -1.81 -2.43 6.68
C ALA A 121 -2.30 -3.76 6.10
N SER A 122 -3.31 -3.70 5.25
CA SER A 122 -3.82 -4.87 4.53
C SER A 122 -4.23 -4.50 3.12
N VAL A 123 -4.06 -5.46 2.21
CA VAL A 123 -4.63 -5.40 0.86
C VAL A 123 -5.39 -6.69 0.63
N THR A 124 -6.66 -6.57 0.31
CA THR A 124 -7.54 -7.72 0.01
C THR A 124 -8.10 -7.61 -1.40
N ASN A 125 -8.40 -8.75 -2.03
CA ASN A 125 -9.06 -8.77 -3.33
C ASN A 125 -10.60 -8.76 -3.17
N GLN A 126 -11.33 -8.85 -4.28
CA GLN A 126 -12.79 -8.84 -4.32
C GLN A 126 -13.44 -10.02 -3.57
N ASP A 127 -12.71 -11.10 -3.38
CA ASP A 127 -13.19 -12.30 -2.68
C ASP A 127 -12.80 -12.28 -1.19
N GLY A 128 -12.25 -11.17 -0.70
CA GLY A 128 -11.79 -11.02 0.67
C GLY A 128 -10.48 -11.75 0.97
N VAL A 129 -9.77 -12.25 -0.04
CA VAL A 129 -8.48 -12.91 0.12
C VAL A 129 -7.42 -11.86 0.46
N LEU A 130 -6.66 -12.10 1.53
CA LEU A 130 -5.56 -11.25 1.94
C LEU A 130 -4.39 -11.44 0.96
N VAL A 131 -4.07 -10.41 0.19
CA VAL A 131 -2.99 -10.44 -0.82
C VAL A 131 -1.70 -9.82 -0.32
N ALA A 132 -1.79 -8.87 0.62
CA ALA A 132 -0.63 -8.28 1.28
C ALA A 132 -1.00 -7.83 2.70
N GLN A 133 -0.03 -7.87 3.60
CA GLN A 133 -0.23 -7.50 5.00
C GLN A 133 1.07 -7.01 5.62
N GLY A 134 0.97 -6.10 6.55
CA GLY A 134 2.12 -5.63 7.30
C GLY A 134 1.84 -4.37 8.09
N LYS A 135 2.88 -3.54 8.20
CA LYS A 135 2.82 -2.25 8.91
C LYS A 135 3.40 -1.15 8.05
N THR A 136 2.86 0.04 8.23
CA THR A 136 3.39 1.26 7.61
C THR A 136 3.63 2.32 8.68
N TYR A 137 4.60 3.17 8.43
CA TYR A 137 5.12 4.11 9.42
C TYR A 137 5.08 5.53 8.87
N LEU A 138 4.41 6.41 9.59
CA LEU A 138 4.25 7.82 9.24
C LEU A 138 4.98 8.69 10.25
N LYS A 139 5.89 9.51 9.78
CA LYS A 139 6.58 10.51 10.58
C LYS A 139 5.84 11.84 10.52
N VAL A 140 5.39 12.34 11.63
CA VAL A 140 4.83 13.69 11.75
C VAL A 140 5.99 14.67 11.93
N LEU A 141 6.01 15.73 11.09
CA LEU A 141 7.13 16.67 11.02
C LEU A 141 6.98 17.87 11.98
#